data_7b0282a4d6140d8e36bfec88b8d93846
#
_entry.id   7b0282a4d6140d8e36bfec88b8d93846
#
_cell.length_a   1.000
_cell.length_b   1.000
_cell.length_c   1.000
_cell.angle_alpha   90.00
_cell.angle_beta   90.00
_cell.angle_gamma   90.00
#
_symmetry.space_group_name_H-M   'P 1'
#
loop_
_entity.id
_entity.type
_entity.pdbx_description
1 polymer ?
#
loop_
_entity_poly.entity_id
_entity_poly.type
_entity_poly.pdbx_seq_one_letter_code
_entity_poly.pdbx_strand_id
1 'polypeptide(L)'
;VWHSSAPFPGRSGAVTKRSRIGRTIVGNKPKSDSRRVPPLPPEHFLNRELQALKFNRRVLAQAEDRATPPLERLKFLCIVSSNLDEYFEIRVAGVKEQLKLGAAAAEADGLAPREIYSRLTTIARELVARQYVLLNEEILPALAAAGIRFLRRGEWTPAQQEWVREFFFREMMPVLTPIGLDPAHPFPRVFNKSLNFAVELEGRDAFGRDSRAAIVQAPRVLPRVIRLPRGVAGGPDDFIFLTSILHAHVGELFAGMNVVGCHQFRVTRNSDLFVEEEEVKDLRKALQGELPQRHLGDAVRLEVDDTMTPAMASFLLEQLGLAETDLYRVNGPVNLVRLMSVPDQVDRPDLKYRPFQPGLPKALAKSKDLFETLRKGDVLLHRPFQSFAPVIDFIREAARDPQVVAIKQTVYRTGTDS
;
A
#
# COMPACT_ATOMS: atom_id res chain seq x y z
N VAL A 1 -9.52 11.43 -29.18
CA VAL A 1 -10.36 12.09 -30.18
C VAL A 1 -10.79 11.04 -31.21
N TRP A 2 -11.95 10.45 -31.03
CA TRP A 2 -12.74 9.87 -32.12
C TRP A 2 -14.20 9.84 -31.69
N HIS A 3 -14.97 10.78 -32.23
CA HIS A 3 -16.41 10.72 -32.33
C HIS A 3 -16.78 9.90 -33.56
N SER A 4 -17.71 8.97 -33.47
CA SER A 4 -18.66 8.66 -34.51
C SER A 4 -19.85 7.91 -33.93
N SER A 5 -20.96 8.61 -33.91
CA SER A 5 -22.32 8.13 -33.67
C SER A 5 -22.94 7.75 -35.01
N ALA A 6 -23.54 6.57 -35.13
CA ALA A 6 -24.60 6.28 -36.08
C ALA A 6 -25.59 5.26 -35.50
N PRO A 7 -26.91 5.50 -35.58
CA PRO A 7 -27.93 4.60 -35.04
C PRO A 7 -28.32 3.52 -36.04
N PHE A 8 -28.57 2.31 -35.57
CA PHE A 8 -29.19 1.25 -36.35
C PHE A 8 -30.73 1.34 -36.33
N PRO A 9 -31.41 1.05 -37.46
CA PRO A 9 -32.85 1.20 -37.60
C PRO A 9 -33.62 0.06 -36.98
N GLY A 10 -34.75 0.41 -36.36
CA GLY A 10 -35.72 -0.50 -35.79
C GLY A 10 -36.47 -1.32 -36.88
N ARG A 11 -36.72 -2.58 -36.58
CA ARG A 11 -37.73 -3.39 -37.27
C ARG A 11 -38.86 -3.68 -36.29
N SER A 12 -40.03 -3.13 -36.60
CA SER A 12 -41.34 -3.52 -36.08
C SER A 12 -41.75 -4.89 -36.64
N GLY A 13 -42.15 -5.80 -35.80
CA GLY A 13 -42.65 -7.13 -36.20
C GLY A 13 -43.78 -7.56 -35.26
N ALA A 14 -44.94 -7.75 -35.83
CA ALA A 14 -46.25 -7.94 -35.31
C ALA A 14 -46.44 -9.03 -34.23
N VAL A 15 -47.32 -8.70 -33.32
CA VAL A 15 -47.95 -9.60 -32.35
C VAL A 15 -48.90 -10.55 -33.06
N THR A 16 -48.68 -11.87 -32.97
CA THR A 16 -49.69 -12.89 -33.23
C THR A 16 -49.94 -13.69 -31.97
N LYS A 17 -51.18 -13.54 -31.46
CA LYS A 17 -51.77 -14.43 -30.46
C LYS A 17 -51.88 -15.84 -31.00
N ARG A 18 -51.40 -16.83 -30.26
CA ARG A 18 -51.86 -18.23 -30.39
C ARG A 18 -52.12 -18.87 -29.05
N SER A 19 -53.25 -19.45 -28.99
CA SER A 19 -54.06 -20.16 -28.01
C SER A 19 -53.32 -21.14 -27.09
N ARG A 20 -53.89 -21.22 -25.88
CA ARG A 20 -53.74 -22.23 -24.84
C ARG A 20 -54.00 -23.64 -25.39
N ILE A 21 -53.04 -24.56 -25.16
CA ILE A 21 -53.36 -25.98 -24.98
C ILE A 21 -52.66 -26.42 -23.70
N GLY A 22 -53.47 -26.73 -22.70
CA GLY A 22 -52.98 -27.26 -21.43
C GLY A 22 -52.49 -28.70 -21.61
N ARG A 23 -51.28 -28.94 -21.15
CA ARG A 23 -50.84 -30.27 -20.75
C ARG A 23 -50.31 -30.17 -19.33
N THR A 24 -51.09 -30.70 -18.41
CA THR A 24 -50.68 -30.98 -17.04
C THR A 24 -49.60 -32.06 -17.07
N ILE A 25 -48.34 -31.64 -17.00
CA ILE A 25 -47.25 -32.56 -16.69
C ILE A 25 -47.17 -32.61 -15.17
N VAL A 26 -47.67 -33.68 -14.59
CA VAL A 26 -47.40 -34.04 -13.20
C VAL A 26 -45.91 -34.35 -13.10
N GLY A 27 -45.12 -33.33 -12.89
CA GLY A 27 -43.71 -33.44 -12.58
C GLY A 27 -43.54 -33.94 -11.15
N ASN A 28 -43.11 -35.20 -11.00
CA ASN A 28 -42.60 -35.71 -9.75
C ASN A 28 -41.45 -34.78 -9.30
N LYS A 29 -41.69 -33.93 -8.29
CA LYS A 29 -40.62 -33.19 -7.60
C LYS A 29 -39.71 -34.23 -7.01
N PRO A 30 -38.39 -34.23 -7.36
CA PRO A 30 -37.45 -35.03 -6.61
C PRO A 30 -37.52 -34.56 -5.17
N LYS A 31 -37.83 -35.45 -4.24
CA LYS A 31 -37.65 -35.20 -2.82
C LYS A 31 -36.16 -34.92 -2.63
N SER A 32 -35.80 -33.66 -2.50
CA SER A 32 -34.47 -33.28 -2.01
C SER A 32 -34.39 -33.75 -0.56
N ASP A 33 -33.87 -34.94 -0.39
CA ASP A 33 -33.37 -35.43 0.89
C ASP A 33 -32.10 -34.58 1.16
N SER A 34 -32.29 -33.29 1.41
CA SER A 34 -31.27 -32.42 1.92
C SER A 34 -31.06 -32.82 3.37
N ARG A 35 -30.26 -33.88 3.59
CA ARG A 35 -29.59 -34.03 4.88
C ARG A 35 -28.85 -32.73 5.10
N ARG A 36 -29.46 -31.84 5.89
CA ARG A 36 -28.79 -30.64 6.37
C ARG A 36 -27.60 -31.12 7.17
N VAL A 37 -26.42 -31.06 6.55
CA VAL A 37 -25.17 -31.25 7.28
C VAL A 37 -25.24 -30.25 8.43
N PRO A 38 -25.14 -30.68 9.69
CA PRO A 38 -25.17 -29.76 10.82
C PRO A 38 -24.07 -28.71 10.60
N PRO A 39 -24.32 -27.45 10.95
CA PRO A 39 -23.30 -26.41 10.84
C PRO A 39 -22.05 -26.84 11.63
N LEU A 40 -20.89 -26.63 11.08
CA LEU A 40 -19.63 -26.90 11.77
C LEU A 40 -19.53 -26.03 13.02
N PRO A 41 -19.02 -26.55 14.13
CA PRO A 41 -18.82 -25.77 15.34
C PRO A 41 -17.77 -24.64 15.14
N PRO A 42 -17.87 -23.52 15.87
CA PRO A 42 -17.02 -22.33 15.67
C PRO A 42 -15.51 -22.60 15.68
N GLU A 43 -15.05 -23.56 16.46
CA GLU A 43 -13.64 -23.97 16.58
C GLU A 43 -13.07 -24.59 15.29
N HIS A 44 -13.90 -24.98 14.35
CA HIS A 44 -13.47 -25.47 13.04
C HIS A 44 -13.19 -24.34 12.04
N PHE A 45 -13.49 -23.10 12.38
CA PHE A 45 -13.25 -21.94 11.54
C PHE A 45 -12.02 -21.16 12.01
N LEU A 46 -11.25 -20.67 11.07
CA LEU A 46 -10.14 -19.78 11.33
C LEU A 46 -10.57 -18.36 10.99
N ASN A 47 -10.42 -17.45 11.95
CA ASN A 47 -10.68 -16.04 11.70
C ASN A 47 -9.77 -15.51 10.60
N ARG A 48 -10.36 -14.98 9.54
CA ARG A 48 -9.69 -14.52 8.33
C ARG A 48 -8.73 -13.38 8.61
N GLU A 49 -9.13 -12.44 9.48
CA GLU A 49 -8.34 -11.24 9.79
C GLU A 49 -7.10 -11.60 10.61
N LEU A 50 -7.26 -12.48 11.62
CA LEU A 50 -6.14 -12.96 12.41
C LEU A 50 -5.17 -13.85 11.60
N GLN A 51 -5.67 -14.63 10.62
CA GLN A 51 -4.81 -15.44 9.76
C GLN A 51 -3.96 -14.59 8.81
N ALA A 52 -4.46 -13.43 8.36
CA ALA A 52 -3.68 -12.50 7.55
C ALA A 52 -2.45 -11.98 8.31
N LEU A 53 -2.59 -11.68 9.61
CA LEU A 53 -1.45 -11.29 10.45
C LEU A 53 -0.48 -12.45 10.72
N LYS A 54 -0.98 -13.68 10.93
CA LYS A 54 -0.13 -14.88 11.04
C LYS A 54 0.65 -15.14 9.75
N PHE A 55 0.05 -14.87 8.59
CA PHE A 55 0.78 -14.91 7.32
C PHE A 55 1.91 -13.87 7.30
N ASN A 56 1.65 -12.63 7.70
CA ASN A 56 2.66 -11.59 7.76
C ASN A 56 3.80 -11.93 8.73
N ARG A 57 3.53 -12.60 9.84
CA ARG A 57 4.57 -13.12 10.74
C ARG A 57 5.50 -14.12 10.02
N ARG A 58 4.98 -14.98 9.15
CA ARG A 58 5.80 -15.88 8.32
C ARG A 58 6.63 -15.13 7.27
N VAL A 59 6.11 -14.03 6.73
CA VAL A 59 6.89 -13.16 5.84
C VAL A 59 8.02 -12.48 6.61
N LEU A 60 7.75 -11.99 7.83
CA LEU A 60 8.78 -11.40 8.69
C LEU A 60 9.86 -12.39 9.06
N ALA A 61 9.53 -13.67 9.28
CA ALA A 61 10.50 -14.73 9.56
C ALA A 61 11.54 -14.89 8.44
N GLN A 62 11.22 -14.57 7.17
CA GLN A 62 12.21 -14.54 6.09
C GLN A 62 13.22 -13.41 6.25
N ALA A 63 12.79 -12.28 6.83
CA ALA A 63 13.70 -11.18 7.15
C ALA A 63 14.54 -11.48 8.41
N GLU A 64 14.04 -12.31 9.33
CA GLU A 64 14.75 -12.76 10.53
C GLU A 64 15.82 -13.82 10.24
N ASP A 65 15.64 -14.62 9.19
CA ASP A 65 16.57 -15.67 8.82
C ASP A 65 17.90 -15.07 8.32
N ARG A 66 18.97 -15.31 9.08
CA ARG A 66 20.32 -14.85 8.77
C ARG A 66 20.95 -15.56 7.58
N ALA A 67 20.40 -16.69 7.12
CA ALA A 67 20.82 -17.34 5.89
C ALA A 67 20.31 -16.61 4.63
N THR A 68 19.28 -15.78 4.78
CA THR A 68 18.77 -14.92 3.71
C THR A 68 19.74 -13.76 3.46
N PRO A 69 20.11 -13.46 2.19
CA PRO A 69 20.99 -12.34 1.86
C PRO A 69 20.48 -10.99 2.42
N PRO A 70 21.35 -10.09 2.90
CA PRO A 70 20.93 -8.86 3.62
C PRO A 70 19.97 -7.95 2.87
N LEU A 71 20.14 -7.77 1.55
CA LEU A 71 19.22 -6.96 0.74
C LEU A 71 17.87 -7.64 0.53
N GLU A 72 17.82 -8.97 0.54
CA GLU A 72 16.55 -9.71 0.51
C GLU A 72 15.84 -9.65 1.87
N ARG A 73 16.58 -9.72 2.99
CA ARG A 73 16.02 -9.47 4.33
C ARG A 73 15.35 -8.09 4.39
N LEU A 74 15.99 -7.05 3.85
CA LEU A 74 15.41 -5.72 3.73
C LEU A 74 14.14 -5.72 2.89
N LYS A 75 14.11 -6.43 1.75
CA LYS A 75 12.91 -6.56 0.91
C LYS A 75 11.77 -7.24 1.67
N PHE A 76 12.02 -8.35 2.37
CA PHE A 76 10.98 -9.03 3.16
C PHE A 76 10.42 -8.13 4.26
N LEU A 77 11.26 -7.34 4.92
CA LEU A 77 10.80 -6.33 5.87
C LEU A 77 9.84 -5.32 5.22
N CYS A 78 10.20 -4.81 4.04
CA CYS A 78 9.35 -3.89 3.27
C CYS A 78 8.05 -4.53 2.81
N ILE A 79 8.07 -5.83 2.43
CA ILE A 79 6.87 -6.58 2.05
C ILE A 79 5.90 -6.68 3.23
N VAL A 80 6.38 -6.98 4.45
CA VAL A 80 5.53 -6.97 5.64
C VAL A 80 4.88 -5.61 5.85
N SER A 81 5.63 -4.52 5.69
CA SER A 81 5.09 -3.16 5.81
C SER A 81 4.02 -2.87 4.74
N SER A 82 4.25 -3.29 3.49
CA SER A 82 3.28 -3.15 2.41
C SER A 82 1.99 -3.96 2.66
N ASN A 83 2.15 -5.19 3.13
CA ASN A 83 1.02 -6.06 3.47
C ASN A 83 0.20 -5.48 4.64
N LEU A 84 0.87 -4.91 5.65
CA LEU A 84 0.20 -4.23 6.76
C LEU A 84 -0.55 -2.98 6.27
N ASP A 85 0.02 -2.21 5.35
CA ASP A 85 -0.66 -1.06 4.77
C ASP A 85 -1.99 -1.49 4.12
N GLU A 86 -1.98 -2.49 3.24
CA GLU A 86 -3.19 -3.01 2.59
C GLU A 86 -4.17 -3.62 3.61
N TYR A 87 -3.64 -4.33 4.61
CA TYR A 87 -4.44 -4.90 5.69
C TYR A 87 -5.22 -3.83 6.47
N PHE A 88 -4.57 -2.72 6.83
CA PHE A 88 -5.23 -1.61 7.51
C PHE A 88 -6.19 -0.86 6.60
N GLU A 89 -5.82 -0.62 5.34
CA GLU A 89 -6.65 0.11 4.38
C GLU A 89 -7.99 -0.56 4.10
N ILE A 90 -8.05 -1.89 4.14
CA ILE A 90 -9.23 -2.66 3.71
C ILE A 90 -9.81 -3.44 4.88
N ARG A 91 -9.01 -4.31 5.52
CA ARG A 91 -9.52 -5.27 6.48
C ARG A 91 -9.84 -4.64 7.83
N VAL A 92 -8.88 -3.92 8.40
CA VAL A 92 -9.10 -3.21 9.66
C VAL A 92 -10.13 -2.11 9.49
N ALA A 93 -10.12 -1.42 8.36
CA ALA A 93 -11.16 -0.45 8.01
C ALA A 93 -12.56 -1.08 8.05
N GLY A 94 -12.74 -2.25 7.43
CA GLY A 94 -14.02 -2.97 7.46
C GLY A 94 -14.46 -3.39 8.88
N VAL A 95 -13.52 -3.87 9.71
CA VAL A 95 -13.82 -4.20 11.11
C VAL A 95 -14.22 -2.93 11.91
N LYS A 96 -13.53 -1.81 11.68
CA LYS A 96 -13.89 -0.52 12.32
C LYS A 96 -15.27 -0.04 11.90
N GLU A 97 -15.62 -0.25 10.63
CA GLU A 97 -16.96 0.09 10.13
C GLU A 97 -18.05 -0.76 10.79
N GLN A 98 -17.84 -2.07 10.91
CA GLN A 98 -18.73 -2.94 11.66
C GLN A 98 -18.93 -2.47 13.11
N LEU A 99 -17.85 -2.01 13.76
CA LEU A 99 -17.92 -1.46 15.12
C LEU A 99 -18.73 -0.18 15.20
N LYS A 100 -18.58 0.74 14.23
CA LYS A 100 -19.37 1.99 14.14
C LYS A 100 -20.86 1.71 13.96
N LEU A 101 -21.20 0.70 13.14
CA LEU A 101 -22.58 0.27 12.90
C LEU A 101 -23.18 -0.54 14.08
N GLY A 102 -22.41 -0.75 15.15
CA GLY A 102 -22.87 -1.49 16.32
C GLY A 102 -23.07 -2.99 16.05
N ALA A 103 -22.39 -3.56 15.04
CA ALA A 103 -22.49 -4.98 14.74
C ALA A 103 -22.00 -5.82 15.93
N ALA A 104 -22.90 -6.57 16.53
CA ALA A 104 -22.63 -7.46 17.68
C ALA A 104 -22.61 -8.94 17.28
N ALA A 105 -23.08 -9.28 16.06
CA ALA A 105 -23.15 -10.65 15.59
C ALA A 105 -21.74 -11.23 15.44
N ALA A 106 -21.52 -12.39 16.06
CA ALA A 106 -20.30 -13.15 15.88
C ALA A 106 -20.24 -13.74 14.47
N GLU A 107 -19.04 -13.82 13.90
CA GLU A 107 -18.78 -14.53 12.65
C GLU A 107 -18.88 -16.06 12.86
N ALA A 108 -18.66 -16.82 11.78
CA ALA A 108 -18.73 -18.30 11.84
C ALA A 108 -17.77 -18.92 12.86
N ASP A 109 -16.66 -18.25 13.17
CA ASP A 109 -15.66 -18.63 14.17
C ASP A 109 -16.03 -18.24 15.62
N GLY A 110 -17.19 -17.63 15.82
CA GLY A 110 -17.72 -17.23 17.13
C GLY A 110 -17.14 -15.91 17.67
N LEU A 111 -16.25 -15.22 16.94
CA LEU A 111 -15.66 -13.97 17.38
C LEU A 111 -16.52 -12.77 17.00
N ALA A 112 -16.77 -11.89 17.96
CA ALA A 112 -17.43 -10.61 17.72
C ALA A 112 -16.42 -9.57 17.12
N PRO A 113 -16.87 -8.58 16.33
CA PRO A 113 -16.00 -7.57 15.74
C PRO A 113 -15.10 -6.84 16.76
N ARG A 114 -15.60 -6.58 17.96
CA ARG A 114 -14.83 -5.96 19.04
C ARG A 114 -13.66 -6.82 19.51
N GLU A 115 -13.89 -8.12 19.61
CA GLU A 115 -12.84 -9.07 20.00
C GLU A 115 -11.83 -9.25 18.89
N ILE A 116 -12.27 -9.36 17.62
CA ILE A 116 -11.40 -9.38 16.46
C ILE A 116 -10.51 -8.14 16.46
N TYR A 117 -11.09 -6.94 16.63
CA TYR A 117 -10.35 -5.67 16.63
C TYR A 117 -9.30 -5.62 17.76
N SER A 118 -9.64 -6.04 18.97
CA SER A 118 -8.71 -6.09 20.10
C SER A 118 -7.53 -7.04 19.85
N ARG A 119 -7.81 -8.25 19.33
CA ARG A 119 -6.78 -9.25 19.03
C ARG A 119 -5.88 -8.80 17.87
N LEU A 120 -6.47 -8.29 16.78
CA LEU A 120 -5.69 -7.86 15.62
C LEU A 120 -4.76 -6.68 15.94
N THR A 121 -5.21 -5.70 16.73
CA THR A 121 -4.39 -4.55 17.13
C THR A 121 -3.19 -4.97 17.98
N THR A 122 -3.38 -5.91 18.90
CA THR A 122 -2.30 -6.48 19.70
C THR A 122 -1.24 -7.16 18.81
N ILE A 123 -1.67 -8.08 17.94
CA ILE A 123 -0.75 -8.80 17.05
C ILE A 123 -0.05 -7.85 16.08
N ALA A 124 -0.77 -6.87 15.53
CA ALA A 124 -0.19 -5.90 14.60
C ALA A 124 0.88 -5.03 15.28
N ARG A 125 0.66 -4.59 16.53
CA ARG A 125 1.66 -3.85 17.31
C ARG A 125 2.92 -4.67 17.57
N GLU A 126 2.78 -5.93 17.98
CA GLU A 126 3.91 -6.84 18.14
C GLU A 126 4.72 -6.99 16.84
N LEU A 127 4.01 -7.14 15.73
CA LEU A 127 4.63 -7.30 14.42
C LEU A 127 5.41 -6.04 14.01
N VAL A 128 4.81 -4.84 14.18
CA VAL A 128 5.45 -3.56 13.89
C VAL A 128 6.66 -3.34 14.80
N ALA A 129 6.53 -3.57 16.11
CA ALA A 129 7.65 -3.44 17.04
C ALA A 129 8.83 -4.35 16.62
N ARG A 130 8.54 -5.62 16.29
CA ARG A 130 9.56 -6.56 15.84
C ARG A 130 10.23 -6.14 14.51
N GLN A 131 9.47 -5.55 13.58
CA GLN A 131 10.04 -5.02 12.33
C GLN A 131 11.11 -3.96 12.60
N TYR A 132 10.87 -3.01 13.50
CA TYR A 132 11.81 -1.93 13.77
C TYR A 132 13.02 -2.38 14.58
N VAL A 133 12.85 -3.34 15.51
CA VAL A 133 13.97 -4.02 16.16
C VAL A 133 14.85 -4.70 15.12
N LEU A 134 14.26 -5.50 14.23
CA LEU A 134 14.98 -6.21 13.19
C LEU A 134 15.70 -5.25 12.21
N LEU A 135 15.06 -4.15 11.85
CA LEU A 135 15.67 -3.13 11.01
C LEU A 135 16.93 -2.54 11.67
N ASN A 136 16.77 -2.04 12.90
CA ASN A 136 17.80 -1.24 13.56
C ASN A 136 18.95 -2.07 14.13
N GLU A 137 18.65 -3.26 14.66
CA GLU A 137 19.64 -4.07 15.38
C GLU A 137 20.29 -5.15 14.52
N GLU A 138 19.66 -5.53 13.39
CA GLU A 138 20.21 -6.61 12.56
C GLU A 138 20.45 -6.18 11.10
N ILE A 139 19.42 -5.63 10.41
CA ILE A 139 19.49 -5.42 8.96
C ILE A 139 20.40 -4.23 8.62
N LEU A 140 20.19 -3.06 9.24
CA LEU A 140 21.04 -1.89 8.99
C LEU A 140 22.50 -2.14 9.38
N PRO A 141 22.83 -2.77 10.53
CA PRO A 141 24.19 -3.14 10.84
C PRO A 141 24.82 -4.12 9.84
N ALA A 142 24.08 -5.13 9.38
CA ALA A 142 24.56 -6.09 8.38
C ALA A 142 24.82 -5.41 7.02
N LEU A 143 23.97 -4.49 6.60
CA LEU A 143 24.17 -3.68 5.39
C LEU A 143 25.39 -2.76 5.54
N ALA A 144 25.57 -2.11 6.69
CA ALA A 144 26.71 -1.26 6.98
C ALA A 144 28.04 -2.04 6.94
N ALA A 145 28.07 -3.24 7.51
CA ALA A 145 29.21 -4.14 7.43
C ALA A 145 29.54 -4.56 5.97
N ALA A 146 28.53 -4.59 5.11
CA ALA A 146 28.70 -4.85 3.69
C ALA A 146 28.98 -3.58 2.86
N GLY A 147 29.15 -2.41 3.49
CA GLY A 147 29.47 -1.14 2.82
C GLY A 147 28.26 -0.33 2.35
N ILE A 148 27.04 -0.74 2.70
CA ILE A 148 25.78 -0.01 2.43
C ILE A 148 25.36 0.68 3.72
N ARG A 149 25.63 1.98 3.85
CA ARG A 149 25.46 2.71 5.11
C ARG A 149 24.32 3.73 5.03
N PHE A 150 23.50 3.81 6.07
CA PHE A 150 22.50 4.84 6.26
C PHE A 150 23.02 5.84 7.30
N LEU A 151 23.51 6.97 6.84
CA LEU A 151 24.18 7.96 7.69
C LEU A 151 23.17 8.73 8.54
N ARG A 152 23.42 8.79 9.84
CA ARG A 152 22.67 9.61 10.78
C ARG A 152 23.19 11.05 10.75
N ARG A 153 22.34 12.03 11.12
CA ARG A 153 22.72 13.47 11.12
C ARG A 153 24.02 13.77 11.87
N GLY A 154 24.24 13.15 13.03
CA GLY A 154 25.44 13.35 13.83
C GLY A 154 26.72 12.74 13.22
N GLU A 155 26.59 11.93 12.17
CA GLU A 155 27.71 11.26 11.50
C GLU A 155 28.15 11.99 10.22
N TRP A 156 27.43 13.04 9.80
CA TRP A 156 27.73 13.75 8.57
C TRP A 156 29.03 14.54 8.69
N THR A 157 29.92 14.33 7.74
CA THR A 157 31.13 15.18 7.58
C THR A 157 30.74 16.59 7.14
N PRO A 158 31.61 17.59 7.28
CA PRO A 158 31.32 18.94 6.81
C PRO A 158 30.94 19.02 5.33
N ALA A 159 31.59 18.23 4.47
CA ALA A 159 31.25 18.15 3.04
C ALA A 159 29.84 17.55 2.81
N GLN A 160 29.45 16.56 3.61
CA GLN A 160 28.11 15.98 3.57
C GLN A 160 27.05 16.96 4.09
N GLN A 161 27.35 17.71 5.14
CA GLN A 161 26.46 18.77 5.67
C GLN A 161 26.19 19.85 4.61
N GLU A 162 27.24 20.31 3.91
CA GLU A 162 27.07 21.31 2.85
C GLU A 162 26.27 20.77 1.68
N TRP A 163 26.55 19.54 1.23
CA TRP A 163 25.76 18.89 0.18
C TRP A 163 24.30 18.71 0.57
N VAL A 164 24.02 18.31 1.82
CA VAL A 164 22.65 18.17 2.37
C VAL A 164 21.93 19.50 2.37
N ARG A 165 22.64 20.58 2.76
CA ARG A 165 22.11 21.94 2.74
C ARG A 165 21.75 22.39 1.32
N GLU A 166 22.65 22.22 0.37
CA GLU A 166 22.39 22.53 -1.06
C GLU A 166 21.21 21.71 -1.60
N PHE A 167 21.15 20.42 -1.28
CA PHE A 167 20.04 19.54 -1.68
C PHE A 167 18.70 20.04 -1.09
N PHE A 168 18.69 20.44 0.18
CA PHE A 168 17.48 20.98 0.81
C PHE A 168 16.98 22.22 0.08
N PHE A 169 17.83 23.21 -0.14
CA PHE A 169 17.42 24.48 -0.79
C PHE A 169 17.04 24.31 -2.26
N ARG A 170 17.71 23.44 -2.99
CA ARG A 170 17.48 23.24 -4.42
C ARG A 170 16.32 22.33 -4.72
N GLU A 171 16.19 21.20 -4.01
CA GLU A 171 15.25 20.14 -4.36
C GLU A 171 14.04 20.05 -3.42
N MET A 172 14.22 20.35 -2.13
CA MET A 172 13.16 20.17 -1.14
C MET A 172 12.37 21.44 -0.87
N MET A 173 13.03 22.53 -0.53
CA MET A 173 12.40 23.78 -0.14
C MET A 173 11.38 24.30 -1.17
N PRO A 174 11.63 24.26 -2.49
CA PRO A 174 10.67 24.78 -3.48
C PRO A 174 9.36 23.98 -3.58
N VAL A 175 9.32 22.74 -3.07
CA VAL A 175 8.16 21.84 -3.17
C VAL A 175 7.53 21.53 -1.82
N LEU A 176 8.13 21.99 -0.71
CA LEU A 176 7.58 21.85 0.63
C LEU A 176 6.62 23.00 0.91
N THR A 177 5.44 22.66 1.43
CA THR A 177 4.44 23.65 1.81
C THR A 177 4.14 23.50 3.29
N PRO A 178 4.71 24.37 4.16
CA PRO A 178 4.36 24.41 5.56
C PRO A 178 2.96 25.03 5.72
N ILE A 179 2.11 24.39 6.52
CA ILE A 179 0.75 24.84 6.82
C ILE A 179 0.67 25.07 8.32
N GLY A 180 0.62 26.34 8.73
CA GLY A 180 0.40 26.70 10.14
C GLY A 180 -0.97 26.23 10.61
N LEU A 181 -1.03 25.68 11.81
CA LEU A 181 -2.28 25.25 12.42
C LEU A 181 -2.90 26.40 13.20
N ASP A 182 -4.11 26.77 12.83
CA ASP A 182 -4.92 27.83 13.45
C ASP A 182 -6.24 27.20 13.90
N PRO A 183 -6.67 27.39 15.15
CA PRO A 183 -7.96 26.89 15.63
C PRO A 183 -9.18 27.37 14.81
N ALA A 184 -9.05 28.48 14.09
CA ALA A 184 -10.11 29.00 13.23
C ALA A 184 -10.23 28.29 11.87
N HIS A 185 -9.26 27.44 11.52
CA HIS A 185 -9.25 26.73 10.26
C HIS A 185 -9.30 25.21 10.49
N PRO A 186 -9.94 24.44 9.58
CA PRO A 186 -9.96 22.99 9.68
C PRO A 186 -8.56 22.41 9.52
N PHE A 187 -8.31 21.27 10.18
CA PHE A 187 -7.05 20.54 10.06
C PHE A 187 -6.72 20.21 8.60
N PRO A 188 -5.45 20.39 8.16
CA PRO A 188 -5.06 20.12 6.78
C PRO A 188 -5.36 18.68 6.35
N ARG A 189 -5.78 18.51 5.11
CA ARG A 189 -6.01 17.19 4.55
C ARG A 189 -4.70 16.42 4.37
N VAL A 190 -4.51 15.40 5.17
CA VAL A 190 -3.38 14.47 5.08
C VAL A 190 -3.76 13.30 4.19
N PHE A 191 -3.04 13.11 3.09
CA PHE A 191 -3.29 12.03 2.14
C PHE A 191 -2.89 10.65 2.70
N ASN A 192 -3.59 9.62 2.24
CA ASN A 192 -3.32 8.24 2.60
C ASN A 192 -1.84 7.87 2.34
N LYS A 193 -1.16 7.35 3.37
CA LYS A 193 0.24 6.90 3.36
C LYS A 193 1.26 7.97 2.93
N SER A 194 0.91 9.27 2.95
CA SER A 194 1.85 10.34 2.72
C SER A 194 2.76 10.54 3.93
N LEU A 195 4.00 10.96 3.68
CA LEU A 195 4.92 11.39 4.73
C LEU A 195 4.61 12.85 5.08
N ASN A 196 4.40 13.09 6.36
CA ASN A 196 4.13 14.42 6.91
C ASN A 196 4.98 14.63 8.15
N PHE A 197 5.17 15.90 8.51
CA PHE A 197 5.84 16.29 9.73
C PHE A 197 4.92 17.20 10.52
N ALA A 198 4.76 16.90 11.80
CA ALA A 198 4.19 17.80 12.78
C ALA A 198 5.34 18.59 13.39
N VAL A 199 5.31 19.91 13.24
CA VAL A 199 6.35 20.82 13.70
C VAL A 199 5.80 21.63 14.85
N GLU A 200 6.45 21.57 16.00
CA GLU A 200 6.13 22.37 17.18
C GLU A 200 6.91 23.67 17.11
N LEU A 201 6.21 24.79 17.28
CA LEU A 201 6.73 26.14 17.07
C LEU A 201 6.53 27.00 18.28
N GLU A 202 7.49 27.90 18.50
CA GLU A 202 7.41 28.99 19.48
C GLU A 202 7.69 30.33 18.81
N GLY A 203 6.97 31.39 19.24
CA GLY A 203 7.12 32.73 18.69
C GLY A 203 5.97 33.16 17.80
N ARG A 204 6.20 34.21 17.00
CA ARG A 204 5.21 34.76 16.08
C ARG A 204 5.64 34.58 14.64
N ASP A 205 4.67 34.25 13.79
CA ASP A 205 4.91 34.19 12.36
C ASP A 205 5.20 35.57 11.74
N ALA A 206 5.55 35.59 10.46
CA ALA A 206 5.84 36.81 9.72
C ALA A 206 4.67 37.83 9.71
N PHE A 207 3.47 37.40 10.08
CA PHE A 207 2.26 38.23 10.18
C PHE A 207 1.93 38.62 11.64
N GLY A 208 2.80 38.29 12.60
CA GLY A 208 2.64 38.59 14.02
C GLY A 208 1.65 37.69 14.76
N ARG A 209 1.22 36.56 14.17
CA ARG A 209 0.29 35.61 14.78
C ARG A 209 1.05 34.56 15.60
N ASP A 210 0.51 34.19 16.74
CA ASP A 210 1.03 33.10 17.56
C ASP A 210 0.62 31.78 16.90
N SER A 211 1.59 31.02 16.37
CA SER A 211 1.37 29.67 15.83
C SER A 211 2.21 28.68 16.65
N ARG A 212 1.54 27.69 17.23
CA ARG A 212 2.20 26.68 18.08
C ARG A 212 2.58 25.41 17.34
N ALA A 213 1.99 25.19 16.20
CA ALA A 213 2.25 23.99 15.40
C ALA A 213 2.01 24.24 13.91
N ALA A 214 2.68 23.44 13.09
CA ALA A 214 2.48 23.42 11.65
C ALA A 214 2.58 21.98 11.13
N ILE A 215 1.96 21.74 9.99
CA ILE A 215 2.12 20.48 9.23
C ILE A 215 2.94 20.77 7.98
N VAL A 216 4.01 19.99 7.77
CA VAL A 216 4.79 20.01 6.53
C VAL A 216 4.55 18.70 5.79
N GLN A 217 3.98 18.79 4.59
CA GLN A 217 3.73 17.62 3.76
C GLN A 217 4.90 17.40 2.81
N ALA A 218 5.50 16.21 2.83
CA ALA A 218 6.56 15.84 1.90
C ALA A 218 5.96 15.27 0.61
N PRO A 219 6.06 15.95 -0.54
CA PRO A 219 5.52 15.48 -1.81
C PRO A 219 6.05 14.12 -2.22
N ARG A 220 5.24 13.34 -2.95
CA ARG A 220 5.62 11.98 -3.39
C ARG A 220 6.74 11.99 -4.43
N VAL A 221 6.97 13.08 -5.11
CA VAL A 221 8.04 13.26 -6.09
C VAL A 221 9.43 13.18 -5.45
N LEU A 222 9.55 13.58 -4.17
CA LEU A 222 10.82 13.51 -3.47
C LEU A 222 11.19 12.07 -3.09
N PRO A 223 12.41 11.60 -3.39
CA PRO A 223 12.89 10.30 -2.96
C PRO A 223 12.97 10.24 -1.44
N ARG A 224 12.61 9.11 -0.83
CA ARG A 224 12.64 8.94 0.63
C ARG A 224 14.01 8.48 1.15
N VAL A 225 14.76 7.83 0.28
CA VAL A 225 16.12 7.38 0.51
C VAL A 225 16.99 7.95 -0.61
N ILE A 226 18.02 8.66 -0.25
CA ILE A 226 18.86 9.41 -1.17
C ILE A 226 20.28 8.86 -1.07
N ARG A 227 20.80 8.36 -2.20
CA ARG A 227 22.20 7.93 -2.30
C ARG A 227 23.07 9.16 -2.47
N LEU A 228 24.15 9.24 -1.67
CA LEU A 228 25.12 10.31 -1.79
C LEU A 228 25.97 10.16 -3.08
N PRO A 229 26.28 11.27 -3.75
CA PRO A 229 27.23 11.27 -4.87
C PRO A 229 28.61 10.79 -4.42
N ARG A 230 29.36 10.11 -5.30
CA ARG A 230 30.70 9.56 -5.00
C ARG A 230 31.69 10.60 -4.45
N GLY A 231 31.57 11.87 -4.87
CA GLY A 231 32.44 12.95 -4.40
C GLY A 231 32.17 13.39 -2.94
N VAL A 232 31.04 12.98 -2.37
CA VAL A 232 30.58 13.38 -1.03
C VAL A 232 30.46 12.17 -0.10
N ALA A 233 30.21 10.99 -0.68
CA ALA A 233 30.13 9.73 0.05
C ALA A 233 31.48 9.39 0.71
N GLY A 234 31.42 8.91 1.95
CA GLY A 234 32.59 8.39 2.66
C GLY A 234 32.82 6.89 2.44
N GLY A 235 31.87 6.22 1.78
CA GLY A 235 31.89 4.80 1.46
C GLY A 235 31.31 4.50 0.07
N PRO A 236 31.30 3.22 -0.34
CA PRO A 236 30.84 2.84 -1.68
C PRO A 236 29.35 3.12 -1.91
N ASP A 237 28.52 2.93 -0.88
CA ASP A 237 27.07 3.05 -0.96
C ASP A 237 26.51 3.72 0.32
N ASP A 238 26.66 5.06 0.38
CA ASP A 238 26.12 5.85 1.48
C ASP A 238 24.76 6.45 1.12
N PHE A 239 23.83 6.31 2.05
CA PHE A 239 22.47 6.79 1.94
C PHE A 239 22.10 7.73 3.08
N ILE A 240 21.22 8.67 2.80
CA ILE A 240 20.58 9.56 3.78
C ILE A 240 19.06 9.46 3.61
N PHE A 241 18.34 9.46 4.73
CA PHE A 241 16.88 9.59 4.70
C PHE A 241 16.47 11.04 4.43
N LEU A 242 15.45 11.23 3.60
CA LEU A 242 14.83 12.53 3.37
C LEU A 242 14.41 13.20 4.70
N THR A 243 13.90 12.38 5.64
CA THR A 243 13.52 12.82 6.98
C THR A 243 14.68 13.46 7.72
N SER A 244 15.89 12.90 7.60
CA SER A 244 17.10 13.45 8.24
C SER A 244 17.47 14.82 7.67
N ILE A 245 17.31 15.02 6.36
CA ILE A 245 17.55 16.29 5.68
C ILE A 245 16.55 17.34 6.15
N LEU A 246 15.26 16.99 6.17
CA LEU A 246 14.22 17.90 6.63
C LEU A 246 14.42 18.30 8.09
N HIS A 247 14.69 17.35 8.97
CA HIS A 247 14.97 17.64 10.38
C HIS A 247 16.17 18.56 10.58
N ALA A 248 17.18 18.51 9.70
CA ALA A 248 18.36 19.37 9.80
C ALA A 248 18.04 20.84 9.42
N HIS A 249 17.06 21.04 8.53
CA HIS A 249 16.78 22.33 7.91
C HIS A 249 15.32 22.79 8.05
N VAL A 250 14.52 22.15 8.90
CA VAL A 250 13.11 22.49 9.08
C VAL A 250 12.91 23.94 9.54
N GLY A 251 13.85 24.49 10.32
CA GLY A 251 13.82 25.88 10.76
C GLY A 251 13.81 26.90 9.62
N GLU A 252 14.40 26.57 8.47
CA GLU A 252 14.42 27.44 7.29
C GLU A 252 13.03 27.65 6.67
N LEU A 253 12.07 26.78 6.99
CA LEU A 253 10.68 26.90 6.55
C LEU A 253 9.87 27.88 7.40
N PHE A 254 10.38 28.29 8.58
CA PHE A 254 9.65 29.07 9.59
C PHE A 254 10.42 30.32 10.02
N ALA A 255 10.59 31.23 9.07
CA ALA A 255 11.33 32.49 9.34
C ALA A 255 10.73 33.24 10.51
N GLY A 256 11.58 33.62 11.50
CA GLY A 256 11.19 34.36 12.68
C GLY A 256 10.57 33.55 13.81
N MET A 257 10.44 32.24 13.66
CA MET A 257 9.93 31.33 14.68
C MET A 257 11.01 30.34 15.13
N ASN A 258 10.89 29.88 16.36
CA ASN A 258 11.75 28.80 16.88
C ASN A 258 11.06 27.44 16.74
N VAL A 259 11.75 26.46 16.09
CA VAL A 259 11.28 25.08 16.00
C VAL A 259 11.74 24.33 17.25
N VAL A 260 10.80 23.92 18.09
CA VAL A 260 11.07 23.17 19.32
C VAL A 260 10.89 21.67 19.16
N GLY A 261 10.15 21.23 18.13
CA GLY A 261 9.96 19.83 17.80
C GLY A 261 9.62 19.62 16.32
N CYS A 262 10.07 18.49 15.76
CA CYS A 262 9.75 18.10 14.40
C CYS A 262 9.61 16.58 14.33
N HIS A 263 8.41 16.09 14.09
CA HIS A 263 8.05 14.69 14.21
C HIS A 263 7.39 14.17 12.95
N GLN A 264 7.93 13.11 12.38
CA GLN A 264 7.34 12.48 11.21
C GLN A 264 6.11 11.66 11.58
N PHE A 265 5.12 11.71 10.71
CA PHE A 265 3.94 10.86 10.85
C PHE A 265 3.33 10.49 9.49
N ARG A 266 2.53 9.44 9.48
CA ARG A 266 1.67 9.08 8.36
C ARG A 266 0.33 8.55 8.83
N VAL A 267 -0.68 8.72 7.98
CA VAL A 267 -2.04 8.21 8.21
C VAL A 267 -2.34 7.15 7.19
N THR A 268 -2.85 6.00 7.64
CA THR A 268 -3.48 5.01 6.76
C THR A 268 -4.98 5.25 6.78
N ARG A 269 -5.59 5.36 5.59
CA ARG A 269 -7.02 5.63 5.42
C ARG A 269 -7.74 4.45 4.82
N ASN A 270 -9.03 4.35 5.08
CA ASN A 270 -9.90 3.42 4.38
C ASN A 270 -9.83 3.69 2.88
N SER A 271 -9.52 2.67 2.10
CA SER A 271 -9.47 2.73 0.64
C SER A 271 -10.51 1.82 -0.01
N ASP A 272 -11.40 1.24 0.79
CA ASP A 272 -12.50 0.45 0.27
C ASP A 272 -13.52 1.35 -0.42
N LEU A 273 -13.95 0.94 -1.59
CA LEU A 273 -14.92 1.69 -2.39
C LEU A 273 -16.30 1.15 -2.03
N PHE A 274 -17.03 1.91 -1.24
CA PHE A 274 -18.45 1.61 -0.98
C PHE A 274 -19.27 2.07 -2.19
N VAL A 275 -19.52 1.14 -3.11
CA VAL A 275 -20.48 1.32 -4.20
C VAL A 275 -21.63 0.37 -3.90
N GLU A 276 -22.80 0.92 -3.61
CA GLU A 276 -24.03 0.14 -3.47
C GLU A 276 -24.43 -0.38 -4.86
N GLU A 277 -23.94 -1.59 -5.19
CA GLU A 277 -24.14 -2.20 -6.51
C GLU A 277 -25.62 -2.32 -6.90
N GLU A 278 -26.50 -2.44 -5.92
CA GLU A 278 -27.96 -2.56 -6.12
C GLU A 278 -28.61 -1.26 -6.59
N GLU A 279 -28.05 -0.09 -6.29
CA GLU A 279 -28.59 1.22 -6.66
C GLU A 279 -27.94 1.83 -7.90
N VAL A 280 -26.83 1.27 -8.38
CA VAL A 280 -26.03 1.86 -9.45
C VAL A 280 -26.39 1.31 -10.82
N LYS A 281 -26.98 2.15 -11.67
CA LYS A 281 -27.30 1.82 -13.08
C LYS A 281 -26.06 1.68 -13.98
N ASP A 282 -24.93 2.30 -13.62
CA ASP A 282 -23.68 2.29 -14.37
C ASP A 282 -22.49 2.26 -13.38
N LEU A 283 -22.05 1.04 -13.04
CA LEU A 283 -20.95 0.78 -12.13
C LEU A 283 -19.66 1.50 -12.54
N ARG A 284 -19.41 1.64 -13.85
CA ARG A 284 -18.21 2.33 -14.35
C ARG A 284 -18.21 3.82 -13.99
N LYS A 285 -19.35 4.50 -14.14
CA LYS A 285 -19.47 5.93 -13.79
C LYS A 285 -19.40 6.14 -12.30
N ALA A 286 -20.04 5.27 -11.51
CA ALA A 286 -19.95 5.32 -10.05
C ALA A 286 -18.50 5.17 -9.57
N LEU A 287 -17.79 4.16 -10.06
CA LEU A 287 -16.39 3.96 -9.73
C LEU A 287 -15.49 5.13 -10.17
N GLN A 288 -15.75 5.75 -11.32
CA GLN A 288 -14.99 6.93 -11.77
C GLN A 288 -15.17 8.13 -10.82
N GLY A 289 -16.33 8.30 -10.21
CA GLY A 289 -16.61 9.34 -9.21
C GLY A 289 -15.92 9.07 -7.87
N GLU A 290 -15.89 7.80 -7.44
CA GLU A 290 -15.34 7.41 -6.14
C GLU A 290 -13.80 7.25 -6.12
N LEU A 291 -13.17 6.93 -7.25
CA LEU A 291 -11.71 6.72 -7.34
C LEU A 291 -10.88 7.90 -6.81
N PRO A 292 -11.20 9.19 -7.07
CA PRO A 292 -10.47 10.31 -6.50
C PRO A 292 -10.62 10.44 -4.97
N GLN A 293 -11.75 10.00 -4.40
CA GLN A 293 -12.04 10.09 -2.97
C GLN A 293 -11.30 9.03 -2.15
N ARG A 294 -10.80 7.98 -2.78
CA ARG A 294 -10.06 6.89 -2.15
C ARG A 294 -8.89 7.34 -1.26
N HIS A 295 -8.27 8.48 -1.58
CA HIS A 295 -7.18 9.04 -0.78
C HIS A 295 -7.64 9.84 0.44
N LEU A 296 -8.94 10.05 0.62
CA LEU A 296 -9.57 10.89 1.63
C LEU A 296 -10.58 10.13 2.50
N GLY A 297 -10.64 8.81 2.41
CA GLY A 297 -11.46 7.98 3.30
C GLY A 297 -11.11 8.16 4.77
N ASP A 298 -11.93 7.64 5.67
CA ASP A 298 -11.73 7.71 7.11
C ASP A 298 -10.34 7.24 7.52
N ALA A 299 -9.75 7.91 8.50
CA ALA A 299 -8.49 7.47 9.06
C ALA A 299 -8.67 6.14 9.82
N VAL A 300 -7.72 5.23 9.65
CA VAL A 300 -7.74 3.89 10.26
C VAL A 300 -6.57 3.69 11.21
N ARG A 301 -5.40 4.25 10.89
CA ARG A 301 -4.17 4.11 11.66
C ARG A 301 -3.33 5.38 11.57
N LEU A 302 -2.75 5.78 12.69
CA LEU A 302 -1.73 6.83 12.79
C LEU A 302 -0.39 6.19 13.17
N GLU A 303 0.64 6.40 12.38
CA GLU A 303 2.02 6.03 12.68
C GLU A 303 2.84 7.30 12.90
N VAL A 304 3.58 7.34 13.99
CA VAL A 304 4.42 8.48 14.40
C VAL A 304 5.81 7.98 14.81
N ASP A 305 6.83 8.82 14.70
CA ASP A 305 8.12 8.48 15.30
C ASP A 305 8.00 8.42 16.83
N ASP A 306 8.87 7.64 17.45
CA ASP A 306 8.85 7.39 18.90
C ASP A 306 9.22 8.61 19.74
N THR A 307 9.82 9.63 19.14
CA THR A 307 10.19 10.89 19.81
C THR A 307 9.06 11.90 19.86
N MET A 308 7.95 11.68 19.13
CA MET A 308 6.79 12.58 19.14
C MET A 308 6.22 12.73 20.55
N THR A 309 5.99 13.98 20.97
CA THR A 309 5.43 14.27 22.28
C THR A 309 4.05 13.65 22.46
N PRO A 310 3.67 13.21 23.68
CA PRO A 310 2.32 12.70 23.93
C PRO A 310 1.23 13.73 23.58
N ALA A 311 1.48 14.99 23.84
CA ALA A 311 0.54 16.07 23.52
C ALA A 311 0.28 16.20 22.01
N MET A 312 1.34 16.16 21.18
CA MET A 312 1.22 16.23 19.74
C MET A 312 0.55 14.95 19.18
N ALA A 313 0.87 13.79 19.71
CA ALA A 313 0.22 12.54 19.29
C ALA A 313 -1.28 12.55 19.61
N SER A 314 -1.67 12.98 20.82
CA SER A 314 -3.08 13.10 21.22
C SER A 314 -3.82 14.13 20.35
N PHE A 315 -3.19 15.26 20.04
CA PHE A 315 -3.74 16.26 19.13
C PHE A 315 -4.00 15.66 17.74
N LEU A 316 -3.04 14.93 17.15
CA LEU A 316 -3.22 14.30 15.85
C LEU A 316 -4.32 13.24 15.87
N LEU A 317 -4.43 12.44 16.94
CA LEU A 317 -5.51 11.46 17.10
C LEU A 317 -6.87 12.13 17.09
N GLU A 318 -7.03 13.22 17.84
CA GLU A 318 -8.27 14.00 17.90
C GLU A 318 -8.64 14.57 16.53
N GLN A 319 -7.70 15.23 15.84
CA GLN A 319 -7.91 15.81 14.52
C GLN A 319 -8.26 14.79 13.44
N LEU A 320 -7.81 13.54 13.61
CA LEU A 320 -8.05 12.44 12.68
C LEU A 320 -9.24 11.55 13.07
N GLY A 321 -9.88 11.81 14.22
CA GLY A 321 -10.96 10.98 14.74
C GLY A 321 -10.52 9.55 15.09
N LEU A 322 -9.29 9.40 15.59
CA LEU A 322 -8.68 8.13 15.96
C LEU A 322 -8.59 7.96 17.48
N ALA A 323 -8.60 6.71 17.92
CA ALA A 323 -8.37 6.35 19.31
C ALA A 323 -6.90 6.01 19.57
N GLU A 324 -6.48 5.95 20.85
CA GLU A 324 -5.12 5.53 21.23
C GLU A 324 -4.78 4.12 20.73
N THR A 325 -5.79 3.26 20.57
CA THR A 325 -5.63 1.94 19.98
C THR A 325 -5.19 1.96 18.52
N ASP A 326 -5.35 3.07 17.82
CA ASP A 326 -4.97 3.26 16.41
C ASP A 326 -3.56 3.86 16.26
N LEU A 327 -2.92 4.25 17.37
CA LEU A 327 -1.58 4.85 17.38
C LEU A 327 -0.48 3.78 17.36
N TYR A 328 0.49 3.97 16.48
CA TYR A 328 1.70 3.16 16.34
C TYR A 328 2.94 4.05 16.41
N ARG A 329 3.71 3.93 17.49
CA ARG A 329 5.00 4.60 17.67
C ARG A 329 6.11 3.74 17.11
N VAL A 330 6.99 4.30 16.29
CA VAL A 330 8.01 3.55 15.56
C VAL A 330 9.37 4.22 15.67
N ASN A 331 10.40 3.43 15.93
CA ASN A 331 11.79 3.88 16.00
C ASN A 331 12.45 3.83 14.63
N GLY A 332 12.14 4.80 13.78
CA GLY A 332 12.70 4.88 12.41
C GLY A 332 11.72 5.52 11.42
N PRO A 333 11.96 5.35 10.12
CA PRO A 333 11.08 5.95 9.10
C PRO A 333 9.67 5.36 9.16
N VAL A 334 8.64 6.21 9.21
CA VAL A 334 7.23 5.78 9.32
C VAL A 334 6.70 5.02 8.08
N ASN A 335 7.51 4.87 7.05
CA ASN A 335 7.13 4.13 5.83
C ASN A 335 8.28 3.26 5.32
N LEU A 336 8.42 2.05 5.88
CA LEU A 336 9.49 1.11 5.53
C LEU A 336 9.43 0.62 4.07
N VAL A 337 8.25 0.67 3.42
CA VAL A 337 8.11 0.29 2.00
C VAL A 337 9.06 1.08 1.12
N ARG A 338 9.42 2.30 1.51
CA ARG A 338 10.32 3.16 0.73
C ARG A 338 11.77 2.66 0.67
N LEU A 339 12.17 1.79 1.59
CA LEU A 339 13.47 1.10 1.56
C LEU A 339 13.54 0.04 0.45
N MET A 340 12.41 -0.35 -0.15
CA MET A 340 12.36 -1.29 -1.28
C MET A 340 13.18 -0.82 -2.49
N SER A 341 13.42 0.48 -2.63
CA SER A 341 14.23 1.03 -3.72
C SER A 341 15.74 0.85 -3.53
N VAL A 342 16.21 0.55 -2.32
CA VAL A 342 17.66 0.46 -2.00
C VAL A 342 18.36 -0.67 -2.77
N PRO A 343 17.81 -1.90 -2.83
CA PRO A 343 18.42 -2.98 -3.57
C PRO A 343 18.70 -2.69 -5.05
N ASP A 344 17.86 -1.84 -5.67
CA ASP A 344 17.99 -1.48 -7.09
C ASP A 344 19.01 -0.35 -7.32
N GLN A 345 19.41 0.38 -6.27
CA GLN A 345 20.37 1.46 -6.32
C GLN A 345 21.82 1.00 -6.10
N VAL A 346 22.04 -0.27 -5.71
CA VAL A 346 23.36 -0.82 -5.42
C VAL A 346 23.66 -2.03 -6.31
N ASP A 347 24.87 -2.07 -6.85
CA ASP A 347 25.36 -3.21 -7.63
C ASP A 347 26.07 -4.23 -6.73
N ARG A 348 25.27 -4.99 -5.99
CA ARG A 348 25.73 -5.99 -5.01
C ARG A 348 24.96 -7.30 -5.18
N PRO A 349 25.24 -8.06 -6.26
CA PRO A 349 24.59 -9.35 -6.53
C PRO A 349 24.87 -10.41 -5.44
N ASP A 350 25.97 -10.27 -4.73
CA ASP A 350 26.37 -11.13 -3.58
C ASP A 350 25.42 -10.99 -2.37
N LEU A 351 24.70 -9.86 -2.26
CA LEU A 351 23.75 -9.56 -1.20
C LEU A 351 22.29 -9.81 -1.59
N LYS A 352 22.04 -10.41 -2.75
CA LYS A 352 20.72 -10.69 -3.33
C LYS A 352 20.61 -12.17 -3.68
N TYR A 353 19.39 -12.65 -3.85
CA TYR A 353 19.17 -13.96 -4.46
C TYR A 353 19.65 -13.95 -5.92
N ARG A 354 20.14 -15.08 -6.38
CA ARG A 354 20.42 -15.26 -7.81
C ARG A 354 19.13 -15.12 -8.60
N PRO A 355 19.13 -14.38 -9.73
CA PRO A 355 17.94 -14.23 -10.55
C PRO A 355 17.40 -15.59 -10.99
N PHE A 356 16.12 -15.82 -10.75
CA PHE A 356 15.45 -17.03 -11.21
C PHE A 356 15.13 -16.91 -12.70
N GLN A 357 15.52 -17.92 -13.48
CA GLN A 357 15.24 -18.01 -14.92
C GLN A 357 13.98 -18.86 -15.13
N PRO A 358 12.81 -18.26 -15.39
CA PRO A 358 11.59 -19.03 -15.61
C PRO A 358 11.64 -19.79 -16.95
N GLY A 359 11.29 -21.07 -16.91
CA GLY A 359 11.22 -21.91 -18.10
C GLY A 359 9.98 -21.63 -18.97
N LEU A 360 9.92 -22.28 -20.13
CA LEU A 360 8.72 -22.29 -20.98
C LEU A 360 7.92 -23.59 -20.75
N PRO A 361 6.57 -23.52 -20.82
CA PRO A 361 5.74 -24.73 -20.85
C PRO A 361 6.11 -25.59 -22.04
N LYS A 362 6.06 -26.91 -21.86
CA LYS A 362 6.40 -27.88 -22.95
C LYS A 362 5.61 -27.64 -24.22
N ALA A 363 4.32 -27.28 -24.11
CA ALA A 363 3.46 -26.99 -25.24
C ALA A 363 3.94 -25.77 -26.05
N LEU A 364 4.52 -24.76 -25.41
CA LEU A 364 4.98 -23.52 -26.04
C LEU A 364 6.46 -23.58 -26.46
N ALA A 365 7.28 -24.38 -25.76
CA ALA A 365 8.71 -24.48 -26.05
C ALA A 365 9.04 -24.99 -27.47
N LYS A 366 8.11 -25.75 -28.09
CA LYS A 366 8.25 -26.29 -29.43
C LYS A 366 7.30 -25.66 -30.47
N SER A 367 6.51 -24.67 -30.03
CA SER A 367 5.51 -24.01 -30.88
C SER A 367 6.21 -23.00 -31.79
N LYS A 368 5.86 -23.04 -33.07
CA LYS A 368 6.21 -22.00 -34.05
C LYS A 368 5.06 -21.02 -34.28
N ASP A 369 3.85 -21.37 -33.86
CA ASP A 369 2.62 -20.62 -34.00
C ASP A 369 1.78 -20.77 -32.71
N LEU A 370 1.57 -19.67 -32.02
CA LEU A 370 0.81 -19.65 -30.77
C LEU A 370 -0.67 -19.93 -31.00
N PHE A 371 -1.25 -19.42 -32.11
CA PHE A 371 -2.65 -19.67 -32.45
C PHE A 371 -2.92 -21.13 -32.75
N GLU A 372 -2.00 -21.78 -33.48
CA GLU A 372 -2.12 -23.24 -33.77
C GLU A 372 -2.03 -24.07 -32.48
N THR A 373 -1.15 -23.67 -31.57
CA THR A 373 -1.02 -24.36 -30.27
C THR A 373 -2.29 -24.25 -29.44
N LEU A 374 -2.87 -23.03 -29.36
CA LEU A 374 -4.10 -22.77 -28.61
C LEU A 374 -5.34 -23.44 -29.23
N ARG A 375 -5.37 -23.66 -30.55
CA ARG A 375 -6.44 -24.46 -31.19
C ARG A 375 -6.42 -25.92 -30.76
N LYS A 376 -5.26 -26.43 -30.32
CA LYS A 376 -5.12 -27.81 -29.83
C LYS A 376 -5.56 -27.97 -28.37
N GLY A 377 -5.63 -26.89 -27.62
CA GLY A 377 -6.07 -26.87 -26.23
C GLY A 377 -5.57 -25.66 -25.45
N ASP A 378 -6.16 -25.46 -24.29
CA ASP A 378 -5.78 -24.36 -23.38
C ASP A 378 -4.36 -24.53 -22.86
N VAL A 379 -3.69 -23.41 -22.61
CA VAL A 379 -2.35 -23.36 -22.04
C VAL A 379 -2.39 -22.64 -20.70
N LEU A 380 -2.08 -23.38 -19.63
CA LEU A 380 -1.94 -22.82 -18.28
C LEU A 380 -0.47 -22.50 -18.00
N LEU A 381 -0.22 -21.28 -17.50
CA LEU A 381 1.11 -20.82 -17.08
C LEU A 381 1.17 -20.76 -15.55
N HIS A 382 2.13 -21.46 -14.96
CA HIS A 382 2.39 -21.43 -13.52
C HIS A 382 3.45 -20.37 -13.19
N ARG A 383 3.01 -19.19 -12.85
CA ARG A 383 3.89 -18.07 -12.43
C ARG A 383 4.32 -18.25 -10.97
N PRO A 384 5.56 -17.86 -10.60
CA PRO A 384 6.64 -17.26 -11.41
C PRO A 384 7.54 -18.31 -12.10
N PHE A 385 7.26 -19.60 -11.99
CA PHE A 385 8.15 -20.69 -12.46
C PHE A 385 8.19 -20.83 -13.99
N GLN A 386 7.16 -20.34 -14.68
CA GLN A 386 7.10 -20.26 -16.13
C GLN A 386 7.09 -18.83 -16.62
N SER A 387 7.73 -18.58 -17.77
CA SER A 387 7.85 -17.25 -18.36
C SER A 387 6.49 -16.66 -18.76
N PHE A 388 6.34 -15.35 -18.58
CA PHE A 388 5.19 -14.59 -19.06
C PHE A 388 5.36 -14.13 -20.53
N ALA A 389 6.57 -14.22 -21.08
CA ALA A 389 6.86 -13.78 -22.44
C ALA A 389 5.87 -14.30 -23.48
N PRO A 390 5.45 -15.61 -23.46
CA PRO A 390 4.48 -16.11 -24.43
C PRO A 390 3.12 -15.39 -24.40
N VAL A 391 2.68 -14.88 -23.24
CA VAL A 391 1.44 -14.11 -23.15
C VAL A 391 1.60 -12.75 -23.87
N ILE A 392 2.74 -12.09 -23.66
CA ILE A 392 3.05 -10.82 -24.32
C ILE A 392 3.16 -11.03 -25.83
N ASP A 393 3.84 -12.08 -26.26
CA ASP A 393 4.00 -12.39 -27.68
C ASP A 393 2.67 -12.72 -28.33
N PHE A 394 1.80 -13.50 -27.65
CA PHE A 394 0.44 -13.77 -28.13
C PHE A 394 -0.39 -12.52 -28.34
N ILE A 395 -0.34 -11.57 -27.37
CA ILE A 395 -1.05 -10.28 -27.51
C ILE A 395 -0.47 -9.46 -28.68
N ARG A 396 0.86 -9.46 -28.85
CA ARG A 396 1.52 -8.77 -29.96
C ARG A 396 1.19 -9.36 -31.31
N GLU A 397 1.17 -10.68 -31.41
CA GLU A 397 0.76 -11.39 -32.63
C GLU A 397 -0.72 -11.10 -32.94
N ALA A 398 -1.60 -11.23 -31.93
CA ALA A 398 -3.02 -10.92 -32.09
C ALA A 398 -3.28 -9.47 -32.54
N ALA A 399 -2.51 -8.52 -32.06
CA ALA A 399 -2.63 -7.10 -32.44
C ALA A 399 -2.18 -6.82 -33.88
N ARG A 400 -1.38 -7.71 -34.49
CA ARG A 400 -0.85 -7.57 -35.85
C ARG A 400 -1.58 -8.42 -36.87
N ASP A 401 -2.29 -9.44 -36.43
CA ASP A 401 -3.01 -10.37 -37.32
C ASP A 401 -4.32 -9.71 -37.81
N PRO A 402 -4.49 -9.48 -39.11
CA PRO A 402 -5.70 -8.88 -39.65
C PRO A 402 -6.94 -9.80 -39.54
N GLN A 403 -6.78 -11.06 -39.23
CA GLN A 403 -7.89 -11.99 -38.99
C GLN A 403 -8.43 -11.90 -37.55
N VAL A 404 -7.71 -11.26 -36.63
CA VAL A 404 -8.15 -11.06 -35.24
C VAL A 404 -9.09 -9.88 -35.18
N VAL A 405 -10.36 -10.12 -34.87
CA VAL A 405 -11.41 -9.09 -34.79
C VAL A 405 -11.55 -8.47 -33.41
N ALA A 406 -11.10 -9.14 -32.36
CA ALA A 406 -11.17 -8.63 -30.98
C ALA A 406 -10.20 -9.37 -30.06
N ILE A 407 -9.69 -8.67 -29.04
CA ILE A 407 -8.94 -9.21 -27.93
C ILE A 407 -9.80 -9.06 -26.66
N LYS A 408 -10.07 -10.17 -25.96
CA LYS A 408 -10.75 -10.19 -24.68
C LYS A 408 -9.76 -10.68 -23.61
N GLN A 409 -9.51 -9.85 -22.61
CA GLN A 409 -8.55 -10.15 -21.56
C GLN A 409 -9.12 -9.80 -20.21
N THR A 410 -9.04 -10.73 -19.25
CA THR A 410 -9.27 -10.45 -17.84
C THR A 410 -7.94 -10.07 -17.21
N VAL A 411 -7.90 -8.89 -16.56
CA VAL A 411 -6.71 -8.40 -15.86
C VAL A 411 -7.05 -8.29 -14.39
N TYR A 412 -6.32 -9.04 -13.57
CA TYR A 412 -6.47 -8.99 -12.13
C TYR A 412 -5.55 -7.92 -11.50
N ARG A 413 -4.28 -7.88 -11.94
CA ARG A 413 -3.27 -6.93 -11.48
C ARG A 413 -2.27 -6.64 -12.60
N THR A 414 -1.97 -5.37 -12.82
CA THR A 414 -0.87 -4.94 -13.69
C THR A 414 0.36 -4.62 -12.84
N GLY A 415 1.55 -4.82 -13.42
CA GLY A 415 2.79 -4.34 -12.85
C GLY A 415 2.97 -2.82 -13.04
N THR A 416 4.15 -2.34 -12.69
CA THR A 416 4.55 -0.93 -12.89
C THR A 416 4.71 -0.58 -14.36
N ASP A 417 5.02 -1.56 -15.22
CA ASP A 417 5.17 -1.42 -16.67
C ASP A 417 3.86 -1.79 -17.35
N SER A 418 2.94 -0.85 -17.38
CA SER A 418 1.65 -1.02 -18.05
C SER A 418 1.78 -0.84 -19.57
#